data_715b8211cd9b9102c4a89f790bc68973
#
_entry.id   715b8211cd9b9102c4a89f790bc68973
#
_cell.length_a   1.000
_cell.length_b   1.000
_cell.length_c   1.000
_cell.angle_alpha   90.00
_cell.angle_beta   90.00
_cell.angle_gamma   90.00
#
_symmetry.space_group_name_H-M   'P 1'
#
loop_
_entity.id
_entity.type
_entity.pdbx_description
1 polymer ?
#
loop_
_entity_poly.entity_id
_entity_poly.type
_entity_poly.pdbx_seq_one_letter_code
_entity_poly.pdbx_strand_id
1 'polypeptide(L)'
;MKIVSWNCNGSFRETIKSILDEDAKTYLDADIYVICECENPRDPNPKYGKYKKIVEELFGNNYFWIGNYHYKGLGVFAKESIKLKPIEGLNENFKNFIPLRVNDSFNLLAIWAMGGDKEKGLNPYVEMIHDYFDANEKLFDENLIVCGDFNSNALFNPKHKTKDKNGKAKDHTNLDIKLNNNGLFSLYHKLSGESNGEETKFTFFQAKHLNVSFHLDYFYANEEIIKKTELIGFWNKADDNIPNKFEILDKGEWISLSDHLPLVFKFD
;
A
#
# COMPACT_ATOMS: atom_id res chain seq x y z
N MET A 1 12.20 0.87 11.70
CA MET A 1 10.82 1.31 11.43
C MET A 1 10.05 0.18 10.79
N LYS A 2 8.77 0.00 11.13
CA LYS A 2 7.90 -1.04 10.56
C LYS A 2 6.64 -0.41 9.96
N ILE A 3 6.34 -0.76 8.71
CA ILE A 3 5.16 -0.28 7.97
C ILE A 3 4.31 -1.47 7.56
N VAL A 4 3.01 -1.38 7.77
CA VAL A 4 2.02 -2.34 7.26
C VAL A 4 1.20 -1.65 6.17
N SER A 5 1.05 -2.31 5.01
CA SER A 5 0.12 -1.93 3.96
C SER A 5 -0.95 -3.01 3.81
N TRP A 6 -2.22 -2.63 3.87
CA TRP A 6 -3.32 -3.60 3.80
C TRP A 6 -4.58 -3.01 3.18
N ASN A 7 -5.10 -3.64 2.17
CA ASN A 7 -6.45 -3.37 1.70
C ASN A 7 -7.44 -4.18 2.55
N CYS A 8 -8.30 -3.50 3.30
CA CYS A 8 -9.24 -4.09 4.25
C CYS A 8 -10.63 -4.36 3.68
N ASN A 9 -10.82 -4.24 2.37
CA ASN A 9 -12.09 -4.51 1.68
C ASN A 9 -13.31 -3.83 2.34
N GLY A 10 -13.18 -2.55 2.73
CA GLY A 10 -14.25 -1.77 3.35
C GLY A 10 -14.61 -2.19 4.78
N SER A 11 -13.72 -2.86 5.49
CA SER A 11 -13.98 -3.42 6.81
C SER A 11 -12.87 -3.15 7.83
N PHE A 12 -12.16 -2.04 7.72
CA PHE A 12 -11.08 -1.74 8.67
C PHE A 12 -11.57 -1.64 10.11
N ARG A 13 -12.80 -1.18 10.36
CA ARG A 13 -13.43 -1.19 11.70
C ARG A 13 -13.49 -2.57 12.34
N GLU A 14 -13.50 -3.64 11.55
CA GLU A 14 -13.45 -5.02 12.05
C GLU A 14 -12.01 -5.54 12.09
N THR A 15 -11.23 -5.29 11.05
CA THR A 15 -9.85 -5.77 10.91
C THR A 15 -8.88 -5.06 11.86
N ILE A 16 -9.16 -3.81 12.27
CA ILE A 16 -8.35 -3.08 13.26
C ILE A 16 -8.22 -3.85 14.59
N LYS A 17 -9.19 -4.70 14.93
CA LYS A 17 -9.12 -5.55 16.12
C LYS A 17 -7.97 -6.56 16.03
N SER A 18 -7.62 -7.02 14.83
CA SER A 18 -6.49 -7.94 14.63
C SER A 18 -5.15 -7.30 15.01
N ILE A 19 -5.04 -5.97 14.95
CA ILE A 19 -3.84 -5.24 15.40
C ILE A 19 -3.67 -5.34 16.93
N LEU A 20 -4.79 -5.54 17.65
CA LEU A 20 -4.81 -5.68 19.11
C LEU A 20 -4.75 -7.14 19.56
N ASP A 21 -4.92 -8.09 18.65
CA ASP A 21 -4.86 -9.52 18.94
C ASP A 21 -3.42 -9.93 19.27
N GLU A 22 -3.22 -10.62 20.38
CA GLU A 22 -1.86 -10.98 20.86
C GLU A 22 -1.13 -11.89 19.87
N ASP A 23 -1.84 -12.78 19.16
CA ASP A 23 -1.25 -13.68 18.18
C ASP A 23 -0.87 -12.94 16.89
N ALA A 24 -1.71 -12.00 16.45
CA ALA A 24 -1.44 -11.16 15.29
C ALA A 24 -0.50 -9.99 15.58
N LYS A 25 -0.39 -9.54 16.83
CA LYS A 25 0.39 -8.38 17.26
C LYS A 25 1.86 -8.46 16.85
N THR A 26 2.46 -9.64 16.94
CA THR A 26 3.85 -9.87 16.52
C THR A 26 4.08 -9.42 15.08
N TYR A 27 3.09 -9.62 14.21
CA TYR A 27 3.18 -9.29 12.77
C TYR A 27 2.68 -7.89 12.47
N LEU A 28 1.56 -7.50 13.07
CA LEU A 28 0.84 -6.27 12.76
C LEU A 28 1.20 -5.10 13.67
N ASP A 29 1.94 -5.28 14.76
CA ASP A 29 2.45 -4.13 15.53
C ASP A 29 3.47 -3.36 14.70
N ALA A 30 3.04 -2.28 14.09
CA ALA A 30 3.82 -1.44 13.21
C ALA A 30 3.86 0.01 13.72
N ASP A 31 4.79 0.77 13.17
CA ASP A 31 4.89 2.21 13.44
C ASP A 31 3.92 3.00 12.57
N ILE A 32 3.70 2.52 11.33
CA ILE A 32 2.82 3.16 10.32
C ILE A 32 1.96 2.09 9.65
N TYR A 33 0.71 2.44 9.40
CA TYR A 33 -0.25 1.62 8.67
C TYR A 33 -0.80 2.40 7.47
N VAL A 34 -0.66 1.83 6.28
CA VAL A 34 -1.30 2.29 5.05
C VAL A 34 -2.48 1.38 4.77
N ILE A 35 -3.68 1.89 4.97
CA ILE A 35 -4.90 1.10 4.90
C ILE A 35 -5.75 1.55 3.72
N CYS A 36 -5.87 0.68 2.73
CA CYS A 36 -6.78 0.88 1.61
C CYS A 36 -8.18 0.37 1.95
N GLU A 37 -9.20 1.01 1.39
CA GLU A 37 -10.60 0.69 1.61
C GLU A 37 -11.07 0.81 3.07
N CYS A 38 -10.51 1.75 3.84
CA CYS A 38 -10.90 1.96 5.23
C CYS A 38 -12.00 3.03 5.37
N GLU A 39 -12.74 2.91 6.47
CA GLU A 39 -13.72 3.91 6.87
C GLU A 39 -13.05 5.18 7.39
N ASN A 40 -13.74 6.34 7.23
CA ASN A 40 -13.28 7.62 7.77
C ASN A 40 -13.34 7.61 9.31
N PRO A 41 -12.20 7.76 10.01
CA PRO A 41 -12.22 7.84 11.47
C PRO A 41 -12.97 9.05 12.02
N ARG A 42 -13.16 10.09 11.21
CA ARG A 42 -13.89 11.31 11.59
C ARG A 42 -15.37 11.27 11.24
N ASP A 43 -15.89 10.16 10.71
CA ASP A 43 -17.32 10.05 10.39
C ASP A 43 -18.17 10.27 11.65
N PRO A 44 -19.14 11.23 11.64
CA PRO A 44 -19.99 11.50 12.80
C PRO A 44 -20.99 10.38 13.12
N ASN A 45 -21.16 9.38 12.26
CA ASN A 45 -22.15 8.34 12.45
C ASN A 45 -21.84 7.49 13.69
N PRO A 46 -22.81 7.35 14.63
CA PRO A 46 -22.61 6.61 15.88
C PRO A 46 -22.23 5.14 15.70
N LYS A 47 -22.58 4.52 14.56
CA LYS A 47 -22.20 3.12 14.26
C LYS A 47 -20.69 2.90 14.25
N TYR A 48 -19.90 3.96 14.01
CA TYR A 48 -18.44 3.92 14.03
C TYR A 48 -17.81 4.26 15.38
N GLY A 49 -18.61 4.43 16.44
CA GLY A 49 -18.13 4.88 17.75
C GLY A 49 -17.04 3.99 18.36
N LYS A 50 -17.18 2.65 18.24
CA LYS A 50 -16.14 1.71 18.70
C LYS A 50 -14.85 1.83 17.87
N TYR A 51 -14.97 1.90 16.55
CA TYR A 51 -13.86 2.09 15.64
C TYR A 51 -13.06 3.37 15.94
N LYS A 52 -13.75 4.49 16.12
CA LYS A 52 -13.12 5.77 16.51
C LYS A 52 -12.32 5.66 17.79
N LYS A 53 -12.88 5.02 18.83
CA LYS A 53 -12.17 4.82 20.11
C LYS A 53 -10.89 4.02 19.90
N ILE A 54 -10.92 2.93 19.13
CA ILE A 54 -9.73 2.12 18.85
C ILE A 54 -8.69 2.94 18.07
N VAL A 55 -9.12 3.72 17.06
CA VAL A 55 -8.22 4.60 16.32
C VAL A 55 -7.57 5.63 17.25
N GLU A 56 -8.35 6.26 18.14
CA GLU A 56 -7.87 7.23 19.11
C GLU A 56 -6.89 6.60 20.12
N GLU A 57 -7.18 5.40 20.60
CA GLU A 57 -6.30 4.66 21.52
C GLU A 57 -4.96 4.24 20.88
N LEU A 58 -4.97 3.84 19.60
CA LEU A 58 -3.78 3.37 18.90
C LEU A 58 -2.93 4.50 18.32
N PHE A 59 -3.57 5.54 17.81
CA PHE A 59 -2.92 6.54 16.95
C PHE A 59 -3.20 7.98 17.39
N GLY A 60 -4.04 8.23 18.39
CA GLY A 60 -4.48 9.57 18.73
C GLY A 60 -5.14 10.28 17.53
N ASN A 61 -4.60 11.45 17.19
CA ASN A 61 -4.98 12.19 15.98
C ASN A 61 -3.93 12.08 14.87
N ASN A 62 -2.98 11.17 14.98
CA ASN A 62 -1.85 11.05 14.06
C ASN A 62 -2.20 10.17 12.86
N TYR A 63 -3.14 10.64 12.05
CA TYR A 63 -3.54 9.97 10.82
C TYR A 63 -3.99 10.96 9.75
N PHE A 64 -3.90 10.52 8.49
CA PHE A 64 -4.43 11.16 7.30
C PHE A 64 -5.40 10.21 6.62
N TRP A 65 -6.52 10.74 6.15
CA TRP A 65 -7.52 9.95 5.45
C TRP A 65 -8.11 10.75 4.29
N ILE A 66 -8.26 10.10 3.13
CA ILE A 66 -8.93 10.65 1.96
C ILE A 66 -9.90 9.62 1.39
N GLY A 67 -11.03 10.08 0.89
CA GLY A 67 -12.02 9.23 0.24
C GLY A 67 -13.21 10.02 -0.25
N ASN A 68 -13.93 9.48 -1.25
CA ASN A 68 -15.15 10.09 -1.76
C ASN A 68 -16.37 9.76 -0.88
N TYR A 69 -16.31 8.64 -0.15
CA TYR A 69 -17.39 8.16 0.70
C TYR A 69 -16.87 7.87 2.09
N HIS A 70 -17.64 8.17 3.13
CA HIS A 70 -17.25 7.98 4.53
C HIS A 70 -16.85 6.55 4.89
N TYR A 71 -17.38 5.58 4.17
CA TYR A 71 -17.18 4.15 4.45
C TYR A 71 -16.04 3.53 3.64
N LYS A 72 -15.39 4.29 2.76
CA LYS A 72 -14.35 3.74 1.89
C LYS A 72 -13.36 4.81 1.42
N GLY A 73 -12.10 4.65 1.81
CA GLY A 73 -11.03 5.57 1.45
C GLY A 73 -9.64 4.97 1.68
N LEU A 74 -8.64 5.79 1.51
CA LEU A 74 -7.25 5.52 1.85
C LEU A 74 -6.91 6.22 3.16
N GLY A 75 -6.31 5.50 4.11
CA GLY A 75 -5.84 6.04 5.37
C GLY A 75 -4.36 5.75 5.62
N VAL A 76 -3.65 6.69 6.19
CA VAL A 76 -2.32 6.49 6.77
C VAL A 76 -2.43 6.79 8.25
N PHE A 77 -2.16 5.81 9.09
CA PHE A 77 -2.22 5.90 10.55
C PHE A 77 -0.83 5.64 11.12
N ALA A 78 -0.42 6.37 12.13
CA ALA A 78 0.89 6.16 12.75
C ALA A 78 0.83 6.29 14.26
N LYS A 79 1.71 5.57 14.98
CA LYS A 79 1.92 5.78 16.41
C LYS A 79 2.25 7.24 16.70
N GLU A 80 1.88 7.76 17.85
CA GLU A 80 2.11 9.17 18.22
C GLU A 80 3.60 9.57 18.23
N SER A 81 4.50 8.61 18.39
CA SER A 81 5.96 8.83 18.30
C SER A 81 6.45 9.14 16.89
N ILE A 82 5.64 8.89 15.87
CA ILE A 82 5.97 9.12 14.46
C ILE A 82 5.42 10.46 14.02
N LYS A 83 6.28 11.33 13.50
CA LYS A 83 5.86 12.63 12.99
C LYS A 83 5.47 12.50 11.51
N LEU A 84 4.21 12.75 11.22
CA LEU A 84 3.68 12.82 9.86
C LEU A 84 3.41 14.28 9.45
N LYS A 85 3.86 14.67 8.25
CA LYS A 85 3.56 15.98 7.65
C LYS A 85 3.15 15.81 6.19
N PRO A 86 2.12 16.50 5.69
CA PRO A 86 1.84 16.55 4.25
C PRO A 86 3.03 17.10 3.47
N ILE A 87 3.26 16.55 2.28
CA ILE A 87 4.22 17.13 1.33
C ILE A 87 3.47 18.18 0.51
N GLU A 88 3.89 19.43 0.64
CA GLU A 88 3.26 20.54 -0.05
C GLU A 88 3.69 20.70 -1.53
N GLY A 89 2.85 21.37 -2.31
CA GLY A 89 3.14 21.75 -3.69
C GLY A 89 3.08 20.58 -4.68
N LEU A 90 2.45 19.47 -4.32
CA LEU A 90 2.08 18.41 -5.23
C LEU A 90 0.73 18.70 -5.89
N ASN A 91 0.42 17.98 -6.98
CA ASN A 91 -0.87 18.11 -7.65
C ASN A 91 -1.96 17.40 -6.83
N GLU A 92 -2.86 18.17 -6.23
CA GLU A 92 -3.93 17.71 -5.34
C GLU A 92 -5.17 17.15 -6.07
N ASN A 93 -5.20 17.20 -7.41
CA ASN A 93 -6.32 16.65 -8.18
C ASN A 93 -6.43 15.13 -8.10
N PHE A 94 -5.34 14.47 -7.72
CA PHE A 94 -5.32 13.03 -7.54
C PHE A 94 -5.83 12.63 -6.17
N LYS A 95 -6.99 12.04 -6.14
CA LYS A 95 -7.53 11.37 -4.95
C LYS A 95 -6.96 9.97 -4.88
N ASN A 96 -6.91 9.35 -3.71
CA ASN A 96 -6.34 8.02 -3.47
C ASN A 96 -4.80 7.98 -3.44
N PHE A 97 -4.17 9.13 -3.23
CA PHE A 97 -2.73 9.29 -2.96
C PHE A 97 -2.55 10.13 -1.71
N ILE A 98 -1.78 9.66 -0.74
CA ILE A 98 -1.42 10.42 0.46
C ILE A 98 0.10 10.54 0.53
N PRO A 99 0.67 11.66 0.09
CA PRO A 99 2.10 11.94 0.19
C PRO A 99 2.43 12.58 1.54
N LEU A 100 3.30 11.94 2.33
CA LEU A 100 3.68 12.38 3.67
C LEU A 100 5.19 12.38 3.85
N ARG A 101 5.72 13.37 4.56
CA ARG A 101 7.06 13.36 5.13
C ARG A 101 7.01 12.68 6.48
N VAL A 102 7.86 11.69 6.70
CA VAL A 102 7.94 10.88 7.93
C VAL A 102 9.21 11.25 8.70
N ASN A 103 9.06 11.69 9.95
CA ASN A 103 10.15 12.05 10.87
C ASN A 103 11.19 13.02 10.27
N ASP A 104 10.80 13.85 9.32
CA ASP A 104 11.69 14.69 8.53
C ASP A 104 12.85 13.89 7.82
N SER A 105 12.71 12.57 7.69
CA SER A 105 13.75 11.62 7.22
C SER A 105 13.49 11.09 5.81
N PHE A 106 12.29 10.61 5.52
CA PHE A 106 11.92 10.09 4.20
C PHE A 106 10.49 10.47 3.83
N ASN A 107 10.16 10.35 2.56
CA ASN A 107 8.82 10.51 2.05
C ASN A 107 8.10 9.16 1.98
N LEU A 108 6.81 9.14 2.35
CA LEU A 108 5.91 8.00 2.19
C LEU A 108 4.79 8.40 1.26
N LEU A 109 4.63 7.69 0.16
CA LEU A 109 3.48 7.81 -0.73
C LEU A 109 2.60 6.59 -0.56
N ALA A 110 1.46 6.77 0.07
CA ALA A 110 0.42 5.75 0.15
C ALA A 110 -0.46 5.81 -1.12
N ILE A 111 -0.74 4.66 -1.71
CA ILE A 111 -1.52 4.52 -2.95
C ILE A 111 -2.67 3.55 -2.75
N TRP A 112 -3.84 3.95 -3.25
CA TRP A 112 -4.96 3.06 -3.50
C TRP A 112 -5.46 3.29 -4.92
N ALA A 113 -4.93 2.54 -5.88
CA ALA A 113 -5.28 2.69 -7.28
C ALA A 113 -6.68 2.14 -7.55
N MET A 114 -7.61 3.02 -7.85
CA MET A 114 -9.01 2.70 -8.12
C MET A 114 -9.48 3.20 -9.48
N GLY A 115 -10.74 2.91 -9.78
CA GLY A 115 -11.41 3.40 -10.97
C GLY A 115 -11.24 4.91 -11.12
N GLY A 116 -10.90 5.35 -12.32
CA GLY A 116 -10.70 6.76 -12.65
C GLY A 116 -11.96 7.60 -12.52
N ASP A 117 -11.79 8.90 -12.59
CA ASP A 117 -12.86 9.89 -12.65
C ASP A 117 -12.87 10.49 -14.06
N LYS A 118 -13.77 10.00 -14.93
CA LYS A 118 -13.86 10.45 -16.34
C LYS A 118 -14.23 11.93 -16.46
N GLU A 119 -15.01 12.47 -15.52
CA GLU A 119 -15.42 13.88 -15.54
C GLU A 119 -14.21 14.79 -15.29
N LYS A 120 -13.20 14.29 -14.54
CA LYS A 120 -11.95 14.98 -14.28
C LYS A 120 -10.81 14.56 -15.20
N GLY A 121 -11.07 13.69 -16.17
CA GLY A 121 -10.05 13.18 -17.06
C GLY A 121 -9.03 12.25 -16.38
N LEU A 122 -9.38 11.68 -15.23
CA LEU A 122 -8.50 10.77 -14.50
C LEU A 122 -8.68 9.34 -15.00
N ASN A 123 -7.58 8.74 -15.39
CA ASN A 123 -7.51 7.35 -15.83
C ASN A 123 -7.62 6.38 -14.64
N PRO A 124 -8.12 5.14 -14.86
CA PRO A 124 -8.26 4.17 -13.77
C PRO A 124 -6.97 3.39 -13.49
N TYR A 125 -6.88 2.84 -12.29
CA TYR A 125 -5.86 1.87 -11.86
C TYR A 125 -4.42 2.34 -12.11
N VAL A 126 -3.59 1.49 -12.71
CA VAL A 126 -2.17 1.77 -12.99
C VAL A 126 -1.96 3.02 -13.85
N GLU A 127 -2.91 3.34 -14.74
CA GLU A 127 -2.84 4.53 -15.58
C GLU A 127 -2.86 5.81 -14.74
N MET A 128 -3.64 5.82 -13.64
CA MET A 128 -3.68 6.92 -12.68
C MET A 128 -2.34 7.07 -11.93
N ILE A 129 -1.67 5.95 -11.62
CA ILE A 129 -0.36 5.98 -10.96
C ILE A 129 0.69 6.62 -11.89
N HIS A 130 0.66 6.27 -13.18
CA HIS A 130 1.51 6.94 -14.17
C HIS A 130 1.29 8.45 -14.20
N ASP A 131 0.02 8.88 -14.27
CA ASP A 131 -0.34 10.31 -14.33
C ASP A 131 0.07 11.05 -13.06
N TYR A 132 -0.07 10.40 -11.90
CA TYR A 132 0.34 10.98 -10.63
C TYR A 132 1.85 11.26 -10.59
N PHE A 133 2.67 10.29 -10.98
CA PHE A 133 4.12 10.48 -11.01
C PHE A 133 4.56 11.49 -12.09
N ASP A 134 3.90 11.50 -13.26
CA ASP A 134 4.20 12.50 -14.30
C ASP A 134 3.87 13.93 -13.85
N ALA A 135 2.86 14.09 -13.00
CA ALA A 135 2.48 15.40 -12.45
C ALA A 135 3.31 15.81 -11.22
N ASN A 136 4.04 14.88 -10.61
CA ASN A 136 4.73 15.05 -9.32
C ASN A 136 6.17 14.52 -9.34
N GLU A 137 6.91 14.74 -10.43
CA GLU A 137 8.27 14.20 -10.63
C GLU A 137 9.24 14.55 -9.49
N LYS A 138 9.04 15.69 -8.80
CA LYS A 138 9.87 16.10 -7.66
C LYS A 138 9.83 15.14 -6.46
N LEU A 139 8.88 14.21 -6.40
CA LEU A 139 8.87 13.17 -5.37
C LEU A 139 10.08 12.23 -5.45
N PHE A 140 10.70 12.11 -6.62
CA PHE A 140 11.88 11.26 -6.83
C PHE A 140 13.18 11.89 -6.34
N ASP A 141 13.19 13.19 -6.00
CA ASP A 141 14.40 13.91 -5.57
C ASP A 141 14.83 13.56 -4.14
N GLU A 142 13.99 12.81 -3.39
CA GLU A 142 14.23 12.45 -2.00
C GLU A 142 14.03 10.94 -1.75
N ASN A 143 14.48 10.50 -0.58
CA ASN A 143 14.21 9.13 -0.13
C ASN A 143 12.70 8.89 -0.08
N LEU A 144 12.21 7.98 -0.92
CA LEU A 144 10.80 7.71 -1.10
C LEU A 144 10.48 6.23 -0.88
N ILE A 145 9.45 5.98 -0.08
CA ILE A 145 8.76 4.70 0.02
C ILE A 145 7.39 4.87 -0.61
N VAL A 146 7.03 4.01 -1.53
CA VAL A 146 5.71 3.95 -2.14
C VAL A 146 5.07 2.63 -1.77
N CYS A 147 3.87 2.65 -1.20
CA CYS A 147 3.18 1.41 -0.88
C CYS A 147 1.66 1.54 -0.94
N GLY A 148 1.01 0.41 -1.06
CA GLY A 148 -0.44 0.31 -1.10
C GLY A 148 -0.94 -0.71 -2.12
N ASP A 149 -2.22 -0.62 -2.41
CA ASP A 149 -2.88 -1.43 -3.42
C ASP A 149 -2.80 -0.71 -4.79
N PHE A 150 -1.98 -1.26 -5.66
CA PHE A 150 -1.80 -0.74 -7.03
C PHE A 150 -2.89 -1.23 -7.98
N ASN A 151 -3.67 -2.24 -7.58
CA ASN A 151 -4.67 -2.89 -8.44
C ASN A 151 -4.10 -3.22 -9.82
N SER A 152 -2.83 -3.58 -9.88
CA SER A 152 -2.07 -3.75 -11.11
C SER A 152 -1.08 -4.90 -11.01
N ASN A 153 -0.90 -5.59 -12.13
CA ASN A 153 0.07 -6.65 -12.32
C ASN A 153 0.41 -6.72 -13.81
N ALA A 154 1.60 -7.18 -14.16
CA ALA A 154 2.03 -7.29 -15.57
C ALA A 154 1.12 -8.20 -16.42
N LEU A 155 0.44 -9.18 -15.79
CA LEU A 155 -0.58 -10.01 -16.44
C LEU A 155 -1.76 -9.21 -17.01
N PHE A 156 -1.98 -7.98 -16.49
CA PHE A 156 -3.07 -7.10 -16.95
C PHE A 156 -2.64 -6.12 -18.05
N ASN A 157 -1.36 -6.05 -18.40
CA ASN A 157 -0.82 -5.12 -19.39
C ASN A 157 -1.63 -5.06 -20.70
N PRO A 158 -2.11 -6.19 -21.28
CA PRO A 158 -2.89 -6.13 -22.51
C PRO A 158 -4.21 -5.34 -22.43
N LYS A 159 -4.70 -5.07 -21.20
CA LYS A 159 -5.92 -4.28 -20.97
C LYS A 159 -5.66 -2.77 -21.01
N HIS A 160 -4.42 -2.32 -20.77
CA HIS A 160 -4.04 -0.92 -20.68
C HIS A 160 -3.53 -0.40 -22.03
N LYS A 161 -4.36 0.41 -22.71
CA LYS A 161 -4.07 0.92 -24.06
C LYS A 161 -3.74 2.40 -24.09
N THR A 162 -3.98 3.12 -23.00
CA THR A 162 -3.62 4.53 -22.86
C THR A 162 -2.10 4.68 -22.90
N LYS A 163 -1.63 5.73 -23.54
CA LYS A 163 -0.19 6.00 -23.70
C LYS A 163 0.21 7.26 -22.97
N ASP A 164 1.45 7.29 -22.52
CA ASP A 164 2.12 8.48 -21.99
C ASP A 164 2.54 9.46 -23.12
N LYS A 165 3.12 10.59 -22.75
CA LYS A 165 3.64 11.60 -23.68
C LYS A 165 4.72 11.09 -24.66
N ASN A 166 5.36 9.95 -24.35
CA ASN A 166 6.40 9.32 -25.16
C ASN A 166 5.87 8.15 -25.99
N GLY A 167 4.54 7.92 -25.98
CA GLY A 167 3.91 6.85 -26.75
C GLY A 167 4.00 5.46 -26.09
N LYS A 168 4.50 5.34 -24.85
CA LYS A 168 4.56 4.09 -24.09
C LYS A 168 3.22 3.82 -23.42
N ALA A 169 2.82 2.55 -23.35
CA ALA A 169 1.61 2.16 -22.65
C ALA A 169 1.70 2.51 -21.16
N LYS A 170 0.62 2.97 -20.58
CA LYS A 170 0.50 3.20 -19.12
C LYS A 170 0.09 1.90 -18.42
N ASP A 171 0.92 0.89 -18.53
CA ASP A 171 0.75 -0.44 -17.96
C ASP A 171 1.70 -0.70 -16.78
N HIS A 172 1.57 -1.84 -16.13
CA HIS A 172 2.38 -2.19 -14.97
C HIS A 172 3.88 -2.27 -15.29
N THR A 173 4.24 -2.92 -16.38
CA THR A 173 5.66 -3.06 -16.77
C THR A 173 6.32 -1.71 -17.03
N ASN A 174 5.64 -0.80 -17.73
CA ASN A 174 6.17 0.53 -17.96
C ASN A 174 6.16 1.39 -16.68
N LEU A 175 5.25 1.16 -15.74
CA LEU A 175 5.30 1.78 -14.41
C LEU A 175 6.54 1.31 -13.65
N ASP A 176 6.80 0.00 -13.59
CA ASP A 176 7.97 -0.56 -12.92
C ASP A 176 9.27 0.01 -13.53
N ILE A 177 9.38 0.04 -14.87
CA ILE A 177 10.50 0.67 -15.57
C ILE A 177 10.65 2.15 -15.19
N LYS A 178 9.53 2.91 -15.11
CA LYS A 178 9.55 4.32 -14.71
C LYS A 178 10.09 4.47 -13.30
N LEU A 179 9.60 3.69 -12.34
CA LEU A 179 10.03 3.73 -10.94
C LEU A 179 11.51 3.34 -10.83
N ASN A 180 11.94 2.26 -11.49
CA ASN A 180 13.32 1.78 -11.49
C ASN A 180 14.29 2.83 -12.07
N ASN A 181 13.92 3.50 -13.16
CA ASN A 181 14.72 4.59 -13.74
C ASN A 181 14.87 5.81 -12.82
N ASN A 182 13.97 5.95 -11.84
CA ASN A 182 14.03 6.97 -10.79
C ASN A 182 14.56 6.40 -9.45
N GLY A 183 15.21 5.24 -9.47
CA GLY A 183 15.87 4.65 -8.31
C GLY A 183 14.95 4.00 -7.29
N LEU A 184 13.69 3.76 -7.65
CA LEU A 184 12.72 3.04 -6.81
C LEU A 184 12.51 1.63 -7.35
N PHE A 185 12.72 0.63 -6.50
CA PHE A 185 12.62 -0.78 -6.86
C PHE A 185 11.56 -1.46 -6.02
N SER A 186 10.81 -2.38 -6.64
CA SER A 186 9.91 -3.27 -5.91
C SER A 186 10.68 -4.15 -4.95
N LEU A 187 10.35 -4.06 -3.67
CA LEU A 187 10.99 -4.85 -2.63
C LEU A 187 10.83 -6.35 -2.89
N TYR A 188 9.60 -6.75 -3.24
CA TYR A 188 9.32 -8.16 -3.55
C TYR A 188 10.27 -8.69 -4.62
N HIS A 189 10.31 -8.04 -5.78
CA HIS A 189 11.11 -8.50 -6.93
C HIS A 189 12.61 -8.44 -6.67
N LYS A 190 13.08 -7.42 -5.94
CA LYS A 190 14.51 -7.33 -5.54
C LYS A 190 14.96 -8.45 -4.63
N LEU A 191 14.08 -8.98 -3.79
CA LEU A 191 14.41 -9.98 -2.78
C LEU A 191 14.11 -11.41 -3.24
N SER A 192 13.00 -11.62 -3.96
CA SER A 192 12.64 -12.92 -4.51
C SER A 192 13.44 -13.27 -5.77
N GLY A 193 13.87 -12.26 -6.54
CA GLY A 193 14.44 -12.43 -7.87
C GLY A 193 13.42 -12.78 -8.95
N GLU A 194 12.13 -12.82 -8.62
CA GLU A 194 11.05 -13.10 -9.58
C GLU A 194 10.78 -11.89 -10.48
N SER A 195 10.27 -12.13 -11.69
CA SER A 195 9.90 -11.07 -12.63
C SER A 195 8.45 -10.63 -12.43
N ASN A 196 8.14 -9.40 -12.85
CA ASN A 196 6.76 -8.91 -12.89
C ASN A 196 5.87 -9.81 -13.77
N GLY A 197 4.79 -10.32 -13.21
CA GLY A 197 3.85 -11.25 -13.84
C GLY A 197 4.19 -12.73 -13.62
N GLU A 198 5.30 -13.03 -12.94
CA GLU A 198 5.75 -14.39 -12.58
C GLU A 198 5.75 -14.61 -11.06
N GLU A 199 5.10 -13.71 -10.31
CA GLU A 199 5.05 -13.75 -8.85
C GLU A 199 4.41 -15.05 -8.36
N THR A 200 5.09 -15.73 -7.45
CA THR A 200 4.58 -16.95 -6.79
C THR A 200 3.88 -16.64 -5.46
N LYS A 201 4.06 -15.44 -4.92
CA LYS A 201 3.39 -14.97 -3.70
C LYS A 201 2.33 -13.94 -4.07
N PHE A 202 1.11 -14.19 -3.64
CA PHE A 202 -0.05 -13.37 -3.98
C PHE A 202 -0.50 -12.56 -2.79
N THR A 203 -0.92 -11.33 -3.04
CA THR A 203 -1.46 -10.42 -2.03
C THR A 203 -2.97 -10.34 -2.08
N PHE A 204 -3.59 -10.68 -3.22
CA PHE A 204 -5.01 -10.60 -3.46
C PHE A 204 -5.59 -11.96 -3.89
N PHE A 205 -6.78 -12.27 -3.37
CA PHE A 205 -7.52 -13.51 -3.62
C PHE A 205 -8.97 -13.17 -4.00
N GLN A 206 -9.27 -13.18 -5.28
CA GLN A 206 -10.55 -12.73 -5.81
C GLN A 206 -11.73 -13.43 -5.12
N ALA A 207 -12.64 -12.64 -4.56
CA ALA A 207 -13.79 -13.12 -3.80
C ALA A 207 -13.41 -14.13 -2.71
N LYS A 208 -12.20 -13.99 -2.13
CA LYS A 208 -11.65 -14.90 -1.11
C LYS A 208 -11.42 -16.35 -1.60
N HIS A 209 -11.31 -16.55 -2.91
CA HIS A 209 -11.00 -17.86 -3.49
C HIS A 209 -9.49 -18.03 -3.69
N LEU A 210 -8.91 -19.07 -3.09
CA LEU A 210 -7.47 -19.33 -3.10
C LEU A 210 -6.90 -19.65 -4.49
N ASN A 211 -7.71 -20.05 -5.44
CA ASN A 211 -7.32 -20.46 -6.78
C ASN A 211 -7.37 -19.34 -7.82
N VAL A 212 -7.82 -18.14 -7.45
CA VAL A 212 -7.81 -16.95 -8.30
C VAL A 212 -7.11 -15.84 -7.54
N SER A 213 -5.81 -15.73 -7.75
CA SER A 213 -4.94 -14.88 -6.93
C SER A 213 -3.96 -14.09 -7.79
N PHE A 214 -3.59 -12.89 -7.30
CA PHE A 214 -2.67 -11.98 -7.96
C PHE A 214 -1.81 -11.25 -6.92
N HIS A 215 -0.64 -10.77 -7.36
CA HIS A 215 0.17 -9.83 -6.60
C HIS A 215 -0.23 -8.41 -7.00
N LEU A 216 -0.93 -7.68 -6.13
CA LEU A 216 -1.51 -6.35 -6.43
C LEU A 216 -1.04 -5.26 -5.47
N ASP A 217 -0.53 -5.65 -4.30
CA ASP A 217 -0.04 -4.75 -3.27
C ASP A 217 1.49 -4.73 -3.31
N TYR A 218 2.09 -3.55 -3.27
CA TYR A 218 3.53 -3.38 -3.44
C TYR A 218 4.13 -2.45 -2.39
N PHE A 219 5.44 -2.68 -2.13
CA PHE A 219 6.36 -1.69 -1.61
C PHE A 219 7.44 -1.41 -2.65
N TYR A 220 7.64 -0.14 -2.97
CA TYR A 220 8.79 0.35 -3.73
C TYR A 220 9.62 1.25 -2.82
N ALA A 221 10.94 1.12 -2.90
CA ALA A 221 11.86 1.98 -2.16
C ALA A 221 13.18 2.15 -2.93
N ASN A 222 14.00 3.11 -2.52
CA ASN A 222 15.33 3.26 -3.07
C ASN A 222 16.29 2.19 -2.50
N GLU A 223 17.44 1.99 -3.16
CA GLU A 223 18.40 0.96 -2.77
C GLU A 223 18.93 1.12 -1.34
N GLU A 224 19.09 2.35 -0.85
CA GLU A 224 19.58 2.61 0.51
C GLU A 224 18.61 2.08 1.56
N ILE A 225 17.31 2.25 1.34
CA ILE A 225 16.28 1.71 2.21
C ILE A 225 16.22 0.18 2.07
N ILE A 226 16.31 -0.34 0.83
CA ILE A 226 16.27 -1.80 0.58
C ILE A 226 17.44 -2.50 1.27
N LYS A 227 18.67 -1.96 1.23
CA LYS A 227 19.84 -2.52 1.93
C LYS A 227 19.65 -2.61 3.44
N LYS A 228 18.83 -1.76 4.03
CA LYS A 228 18.50 -1.73 5.46
C LYS A 228 17.27 -2.56 5.82
N THR A 229 16.68 -3.24 4.83
CA THR A 229 15.48 -4.03 5.04
C THR A 229 15.80 -5.27 5.86
N GLU A 230 15.16 -5.38 7.03
CA GLU A 230 15.25 -6.56 7.89
C GLU A 230 14.18 -7.59 7.56
N LEU A 231 13.03 -7.12 7.06
CA LEU A 231 11.87 -7.93 6.91
C LEU A 231 10.96 -7.45 5.83
N ILE A 232 10.48 -8.42 5.08
CA ILE A 232 9.33 -8.24 4.22
C ILE A 232 8.46 -9.45 4.35
N GLY A 233 7.20 -9.25 4.61
CA GLY A 233 6.50 -10.36 4.30
C GLY A 233 5.19 -10.69 4.90
N PHE A 234 4.53 -11.52 4.29
CA PHE A 234 3.42 -12.38 4.61
C PHE A 234 3.76 -13.79 4.09
N TRP A 235 5.06 -14.10 3.90
CA TRP A 235 5.51 -15.34 3.29
C TRP A 235 5.65 -16.45 4.32
N ASN A 236 5.13 -17.60 3.96
CA ASN A 236 5.15 -18.81 4.77
C ASN A 236 6.60 -19.33 4.94
N LYS A 237 6.87 -20.00 6.06
CA LYS A 237 8.13 -20.64 6.46
C LYS A 237 8.82 -21.50 5.39
N ALA A 238 8.11 -21.95 4.38
CA ALA A 238 8.62 -22.88 3.39
C ALA A 238 9.59 -22.28 2.36
N ASP A 239 9.81 -20.95 2.41
CA ASP A 239 10.65 -20.27 1.43
C ASP A 239 12.01 -19.94 2.04
N ASP A 240 12.95 -20.90 1.95
CA ASP A 240 14.31 -20.79 2.49
C ASP A 240 15.17 -19.72 1.79
N ASN A 241 14.67 -19.15 0.70
CA ASN A 241 15.40 -18.18 -0.12
C ASN A 241 15.16 -16.72 0.27
N ILE A 242 14.18 -16.42 1.14
CA ILE A 242 13.94 -15.06 1.63
C ILE A 242 14.51 -14.96 3.04
N PRO A 243 15.55 -14.15 3.26
CA PRO A 243 16.09 -13.94 4.59
C PRO A 243 15.00 -13.29 5.46
N ASN A 244 14.81 -13.81 6.66
CA ASN A 244 13.86 -13.36 7.67
C ASN A 244 12.41 -13.88 7.48
N LYS A 245 12.20 -15.04 8.08
CA LYS A 245 10.95 -15.80 8.08
C LYS A 245 9.89 -15.14 8.94
N PHE A 246 8.72 -14.89 8.37
CA PHE A 246 7.50 -14.70 9.13
C PHE A 246 6.72 -16.00 9.22
N GLU A 247 6.41 -16.38 10.45
CA GLU A 247 5.28 -17.26 10.70
C GLU A 247 4.03 -16.41 10.55
N ILE A 248 3.29 -16.65 9.50
CA ILE A 248 2.02 -15.98 9.29
C ILE A 248 0.94 -16.93 9.78
N LEU A 249 -0.06 -16.35 10.46
CA LEU A 249 -1.36 -16.95 10.61
C LEU A 249 -1.79 -17.59 9.27
N ASP A 250 -2.44 -18.71 9.34
CA ASP A 250 -2.91 -19.44 8.15
C ASP A 250 -3.55 -18.47 7.16
N LYS A 251 -3.22 -18.60 5.87
CA LYS A 251 -3.84 -17.80 4.79
C LYS A 251 -5.36 -17.73 4.92
N GLY A 252 -6.00 -18.80 5.39
CA GLY A 252 -7.43 -18.88 5.63
C GLY A 252 -7.93 -17.86 6.64
N GLU A 253 -7.18 -17.58 7.69
CA GLU A 253 -7.58 -16.61 8.71
C GLU A 253 -7.51 -15.17 8.17
N TRP A 254 -6.44 -14.80 7.48
CA TRP A 254 -6.31 -13.48 6.86
C TRP A 254 -7.33 -13.23 5.76
N ILE A 255 -7.58 -14.22 4.92
CA ILE A 255 -8.59 -14.14 3.86
C ILE A 255 -9.99 -14.05 4.43
N SER A 256 -10.24 -14.57 5.63
CA SER A 256 -11.53 -14.37 6.30
C SER A 256 -11.80 -12.89 6.61
N LEU A 257 -10.75 -12.13 6.91
CA LEU A 257 -10.82 -10.69 7.22
C LEU A 257 -10.92 -9.83 5.96
N SER A 258 -10.04 -10.08 4.98
CA SER A 258 -10.01 -9.36 3.71
C SER A 258 -9.64 -10.30 2.57
N ASP A 259 -10.00 -9.98 1.34
CA ASP A 259 -9.51 -10.65 0.14
C ASP A 259 -8.07 -10.23 -0.23
N HIS A 260 -7.48 -9.28 0.49
CA HIS A 260 -6.07 -8.97 0.47
C HIS A 260 -5.35 -9.41 1.75
N LEU A 261 -4.09 -9.80 1.62
CA LEU A 261 -3.19 -10.06 2.74
C LEU A 261 -2.48 -8.78 3.18
N PRO A 262 -2.20 -8.59 4.48
CA PRO A 262 -1.37 -7.50 4.92
C PRO A 262 0.08 -7.70 4.44
N LEU A 263 0.65 -6.65 3.88
CA LEU A 263 2.05 -6.62 3.47
C LEU A 263 2.85 -5.83 4.52
N VAL A 264 3.87 -6.46 5.07
CA VAL A 264 4.68 -5.90 6.16
C VAL A 264 6.08 -5.59 5.69
N PHE A 265 6.57 -4.41 6.02
CA PHE A 265 7.91 -3.95 5.69
C PHE A 265 8.60 -3.41 6.94
N LYS A 266 9.79 -3.94 7.26
CA LYS A 266 10.62 -3.46 8.36
C LYS A 266 12.01 -3.11 7.86
N PHE A 267 12.50 -1.96 8.25
CA PHE A 267 13.85 -1.46 7.93
C PHE A 267 14.42 -0.63 9.09
N ASP A 268 15.74 -0.53 9.16
CA ASP A 268 16.49 0.27 10.12
C ASP A 268 16.61 1.75 9.73
#